data_505f003ec4ca16c731318d2fa97a89e9
#
_entry.id   505f003ec4ca16c731318d2fa97a89e9
#
_cell.length_a   1.000
_cell.length_b   1.000
_cell.length_c   1.000
_cell.angle_alpha   90.00
_cell.angle_beta   90.00
_cell.angle_gamma   90.00
#
_symmetry.space_group_name_H-M   'P 1'
#
loop_
_entity.id
_entity.type
_entity.pdbx_description
1 polymer ?
#
loop_
_entity_poly.entity_id
_entity_poly.type
_entity_poly.pdbx_seq_one_letter_code
_entity_poly.pdbx_strand_id
1 'polypeptide(L)'
;QNIAETVLGWSEYELHLLVAVFLRMRFPILIALNKVDMPGAAENVARAKAALGEKCVPVCAASEWWLWEQKREGFAEYLEGGGADAVQMSESAPAAVLDRWRRVRSEVLDKWGTTGVMQALSAAVSMRRPVFVCPVIDFVSFQGFRT
;
A
#
# COMPACT_ATOMS: atom_id res chain seq x y z
N GLN A 1 -29.94 -30.43 6.43
CA GLN A 1 -28.76 -31.01 7.12
C GLN A 1 -28.37 -30.07 8.23
N ASN A 2 -28.17 -30.60 9.42
CA ASN A 2 -27.80 -29.80 10.58
C ASN A 2 -26.28 -29.46 10.47
N ILE A 3 -25.95 -28.19 10.31
CA ILE A 3 -24.55 -27.72 10.14
C ILE A 3 -23.67 -28.17 11.32
N ALA A 4 -24.22 -28.17 12.54
CA ALA A 4 -23.50 -28.59 13.73
C ALA A 4 -23.07 -30.07 13.68
N GLU A 5 -23.93 -30.97 13.20
CA GLU A 5 -23.61 -32.40 13.04
C GLU A 5 -22.54 -32.61 11.94
N THR A 6 -22.61 -31.82 10.90
CA THR A 6 -21.60 -31.88 9.82
C THR A 6 -20.22 -31.46 10.34
N VAL A 7 -20.15 -30.38 11.12
CA VAL A 7 -18.87 -29.87 11.66
C VAL A 7 -18.23 -30.80 12.68
N LEU A 8 -19.06 -31.51 13.49
CA LEU A 8 -18.57 -32.50 14.46
C LEU A 8 -17.86 -33.68 13.81
N GLY A 9 -18.17 -33.99 12.52
CA GLY A 9 -17.49 -35.02 11.75
C GLY A 9 -16.22 -34.60 11.03
N TRP A 10 -15.84 -33.33 11.11
CA TRP A 10 -14.68 -32.81 10.36
C TRP A 10 -13.35 -33.20 11.00
N SER A 11 -12.37 -33.47 10.13
CA SER A 11 -10.98 -33.62 10.52
C SER A 11 -10.37 -32.30 10.98
N GLU A 12 -9.24 -32.38 11.68
CA GLU A 12 -8.47 -31.20 12.09
C GLU A 12 -8.10 -30.31 10.89
N TYR A 13 -7.76 -30.90 9.75
CA TYR A 13 -7.47 -30.18 8.52
C TYR A 13 -8.67 -29.38 7.99
N GLU A 14 -9.87 -29.96 7.99
CA GLU A 14 -11.09 -29.27 7.55
C GLU A 14 -11.47 -28.14 8.51
N LEU A 15 -11.28 -28.32 9.81
CA LEU A 15 -11.46 -27.24 10.80
C LEU A 15 -10.46 -26.11 10.58
N HIS A 16 -9.18 -26.40 10.33
CA HIS A 16 -8.19 -25.38 10.00
C HIS A 16 -8.55 -24.65 8.71
N LEU A 17 -9.04 -25.36 7.69
CA LEU A 17 -9.47 -24.74 6.45
C LEU A 17 -10.68 -23.81 6.66
N LEU A 18 -11.65 -24.22 7.46
CA LEU A 18 -12.78 -23.37 7.84
C LEU A 18 -12.31 -22.06 8.51
N VAL A 19 -11.43 -22.20 9.50
CA VAL A 19 -10.86 -21.02 10.21
C VAL A 19 -10.09 -20.13 9.24
N ALA A 20 -9.29 -20.69 8.35
CA ALA A 20 -8.53 -19.93 7.35
C ALA A 20 -9.47 -19.16 6.39
N VAL A 21 -10.54 -19.79 5.92
CA VAL A 21 -11.55 -19.14 5.07
C VAL A 21 -12.27 -18.04 5.84
N PHE A 22 -12.69 -18.30 7.08
CA PHE A 22 -13.34 -17.30 7.94
C PHE A 22 -12.44 -16.09 8.18
N LEU A 23 -11.17 -16.31 8.53
CA LEU A 23 -10.19 -15.25 8.73
C LEU A 23 -9.98 -14.44 7.47
N ARG A 24 -9.88 -15.09 6.31
CA ARG A 24 -9.73 -14.44 5.01
C ARG A 24 -10.93 -13.57 4.63
N MET A 25 -12.14 -14.01 4.98
CA MET A 25 -13.35 -13.20 4.77
C MET A 25 -13.44 -12.03 5.76
N ARG A 26 -13.03 -12.25 7.01
CA ARG A 26 -13.10 -11.25 8.07
C ARG A 26 -11.98 -10.21 7.97
N PHE A 27 -10.79 -10.65 7.59
CA PHE A 27 -9.57 -9.85 7.49
C PHE A 27 -9.00 -9.92 6.07
N PRO A 28 -9.46 -9.07 5.14
CA PRO A 28 -8.88 -9.02 3.81
C PRO A 28 -7.41 -8.62 3.90
N ILE A 29 -6.58 -9.26 3.07
CA ILE A 29 -5.12 -9.06 3.06
C ILE A 29 -4.73 -8.45 1.72
N LEU A 30 -3.95 -7.37 1.77
CA LEU A 30 -3.20 -6.80 0.66
C LEU A 30 -1.72 -7.18 0.83
N ILE A 31 -1.08 -7.53 -0.25
CA ILE A 31 0.34 -7.89 -0.27
C ILE A 31 1.13 -6.77 -0.93
N ALA A 32 2.01 -6.13 -0.18
CA ALA A 32 2.98 -5.17 -0.70
C ALA A 32 4.22 -5.93 -1.19
N LEU A 33 4.43 -5.94 -2.50
CA LEU A 33 5.60 -6.56 -3.15
C LEU A 33 6.76 -5.57 -3.08
N ASN A 34 7.51 -5.60 -1.98
CA ASN A 34 8.57 -4.65 -1.72
C ASN A 34 9.85 -4.95 -2.51
N LYS A 35 10.73 -3.94 -2.62
CA LYS A 35 12.03 -4.00 -3.30
C LYS A 35 11.91 -4.14 -4.83
N VAL A 36 10.99 -3.39 -5.44
CA VAL A 36 10.82 -3.41 -6.90
C VAL A 36 11.96 -2.75 -7.67
N ASP A 37 12.88 -2.11 -6.98
CA ASP A 37 14.16 -1.58 -7.48
C ASP A 37 15.20 -2.68 -7.78
N MET A 38 15.00 -3.90 -7.29
CA MET A 38 15.96 -4.99 -7.45
C MET A 38 15.88 -5.65 -8.83
N PRO A 39 17.00 -6.18 -9.35
CA PRO A 39 17.00 -6.97 -10.58
C PRO A 39 16.03 -8.17 -10.48
N GLY A 40 15.29 -8.45 -11.56
CA GLY A 40 14.30 -9.53 -11.60
C GLY A 40 12.97 -9.23 -10.89
N ALA A 41 12.83 -8.06 -10.25
CA ALA A 41 11.60 -7.68 -9.56
C ALA A 41 10.39 -7.65 -10.50
N ALA A 42 10.54 -7.19 -11.73
CA ALA A 42 9.45 -7.09 -12.70
C ALA A 42 8.81 -8.46 -13.00
N GLU A 43 9.63 -9.50 -13.19
CA GLU A 43 9.17 -10.87 -13.42
C GLU A 43 8.45 -11.44 -12.18
N ASN A 44 9.01 -11.19 -10.99
CA ASN A 44 8.40 -11.62 -9.74
C ASN A 44 7.05 -10.94 -9.51
N VAL A 45 6.95 -9.63 -9.78
CA VAL A 45 5.71 -8.87 -9.71
C VAL A 45 4.68 -9.40 -10.71
N ALA A 46 5.10 -9.69 -11.96
CA ALA A 46 4.21 -10.26 -12.97
C ALA A 46 3.65 -11.63 -12.54
N ARG A 47 4.48 -12.52 -12.00
CA ARG A 47 4.04 -13.82 -11.45
C ARG A 47 3.09 -13.66 -10.26
N ALA A 48 3.41 -12.74 -9.35
CA ALA A 48 2.54 -12.47 -8.20
C ALA A 48 1.18 -11.90 -8.63
N LYS A 49 1.16 -10.97 -9.58
CA LYS A 49 -0.09 -10.42 -10.13
C LYS A 49 -0.92 -11.47 -10.86
N ALA A 50 -0.30 -12.37 -11.60
CA ALA A 50 -1.01 -13.47 -12.26
C ALA A 50 -1.69 -14.41 -11.26
N ALA A 51 -1.08 -14.64 -10.08
CA ALA A 51 -1.61 -15.52 -9.04
C ALA A 51 -2.61 -14.86 -8.10
N LEU A 52 -2.40 -13.57 -7.79
CA LEU A 52 -3.11 -12.85 -6.71
C LEU A 52 -4.03 -11.72 -7.22
N GLY A 53 -3.91 -11.34 -8.49
CA GLY A 53 -4.65 -10.22 -9.08
C GLY A 53 -4.36 -8.91 -8.38
N GLU A 54 -5.41 -8.12 -8.17
CA GLU A 54 -5.34 -6.78 -7.54
C GLU A 54 -5.02 -6.81 -6.03
N LYS A 55 -4.82 -8.01 -5.45
CA LYS A 55 -4.48 -8.14 -4.02
C LYS A 55 -3.01 -7.88 -3.72
N CYS A 56 -2.22 -7.50 -4.72
CA CYS A 56 -0.82 -7.17 -4.54
C CYS A 56 -0.47 -5.86 -5.24
N VAL A 57 0.37 -5.07 -4.58
CA VAL A 57 0.86 -3.77 -5.06
C VAL A 57 2.39 -3.79 -5.07
N PRO A 58 3.05 -3.45 -6.19
CA PRO A 58 4.49 -3.27 -6.23
C PRO A 58 4.89 -2.03 -5.41
N VAL A 59 5.92 -2.16 -4.57
CA VAL A 59 6.35 -1.12 -3.62
C VAL A 59 7.87 -1.02 -3.57
N CYS A 60 8.39 0.19 -3.43
CA CYS A 60 9.77 0.46 -3.02
C CYS A 60 9.79 1.36 -1.78
N ALA A 61 9.70 0.76 -0.60
CA ALA A 61 9.70 1.49 0.66
C ALA A 61 11.01 2.26 0.92
N ALA A 62 12.14 1.73 0.43
CA ALA A 62 13.43 2.39 0.57
C ALA A 62 13.51 3.70 -0.24
N SER A 63 12.93 3.72 -1.44
CA SER A 63 12.86 4.94 -2.25
C SER A 63 11.88 5.97 -1.68
N GLU A 64 10.73 5.53 -1.18
CA GLU A 64 9.78 6.40 -0.49
C GLU A 64 10.40 7.06 0.72
N TRP A 65 11.02 6.26 1.60
CA TRP A 65 11.70 6.79 2.78
C TRP A 65 12.79 7.80 2.42
N TRP A 66 13.61 7.47 1.41
CA TRP A 66 14.67 8.36 0.97
C TRP A 66 14.12 9.69 0.41
N LEU A 67 13.07 9.67 -0.41
CA LEU A 67 12.43 10.89 -0.92
C LEU A 67 11.88 11.75 0.22
N TRP A 68 11.27 11.13 1.21
CA TRP A 68 10.79 11.82 2.40
C TRP A 68 11.95 12.46 3.22
N GLU A 69 13.09 11.76 3.36
CA GLU A 69 14.28 12.32 3.99
C GLU A 69 14.79 13.55 3.22
N GLN A 70 14.88 13.46 1.88
CA GLN A 70 15.34 14.59 1.07
C GLN A 70 14.40 15.79 1.17
N LYS A 71 13.09 15.56 1.22
CA LYS A 71 12.10 16.61 1.48
C LYS A 71 12.31 17.26 2.84
N ARG A 72 12.52 16.47 3.89
CA ARG A 72 12.77 16.98 5.25
C ARG A 72 14.07 17.78 5.36
N GLU A 73 15.09 17.39 4.60
CA GLU A 73 16.38 18.08 4.56
C GLU A 73 16.39 19.32 3.66
N GLY A 74 15.32 19.56 2.92
CA GLY A 74 15.18 20.69 2.00
C GLY A 74 15.89 20.53 0.66
N PHE A 75 16.33 19.30 0.32
CA PHE A 75 16.95 18.99 -0.96
C PHE A 75 15.96 18.59 -2.05
N ALA A 76 14.70 18.31 -1.70
CA ALA A 76 13.66 17.99 -2.66
C ALA A 76 12.31 18.55 -2.22
N GLU A 77 11.50 18.95 -3.19
CA GLU A 77 10.06 19.04 -3.04
C GLU A 77 9.46 17.73 -3.55
N TYR A 78 8.65 17.08 -2.73
CA TYR A 78 8.04 15.79 -3.04
C TYR A 78 6.60 15.73 -2.52
N LEU A 79 5.69 15.36 -3.41
CA LEU A 79 4.31 15.02 -3.06
C LEU A 79 4.20 13.50 -2.91
N GLU A 80 3.90 13.02 -1.71
CA GLU A 80 3.82 11.60 -1.38
C GLU A 80 2.80 10.88 -2.30
N GLY A 81 3.25 9.75 -2.87
CA GLY A 81 2.45 9.00 -3.84
C GLY A 81 2.48 9.53 -5.26
N GLY A 82 3.18 10.64 -5.52
CA GLY A 82 3.41 11.17 -6.85
C GLY A 82 4.44 10.37 -7.64
N GLY A 83 4.46 10.58 -8.95
CA GLY A 83 5.46 10.04 -9.86
C GLY A 83 6.72 10.90 -9.96
N ALA A 84 7.53 10.64 -10.98
CA ALA A 84 8.78 11.39 -11.21
C ALA A 84 8.56 12.90 -11.39
N ASP A 85 7.43 13.29 -11.96
CA ASP A 85 7.08 14.70 -12.21
C ASP A 85 6.66 15.43 -10.93
N ALA A 86 6.32 14.70 -9.87
CA ALA A 86 5.96 15.25 -8.56
C ALA A 86 7.18 15.45 -7.64
N VAL A 87 8.39 15.22 -8.15
CA VAL A 87 9.64 15.40 -7.41
C VAL A 87 10.46 16.48 -8.09
N GLN A 88 10.77 17.54 -7.34
CA GLN A 88 11.68 18.62 -7.79
C GLN A 88 12.90 18.65 -6.87
N MET A 89 14.07 18.37 -7.44
CA MET A 89 15.34 18.44 -6.70
C MET A 89 15.85 19.86 -6.66
N SER A 90 16.36 20.27 -5.49
CA SER A 90 17.02 21.57 -5.33
C SER A 90 18.34 21.61 -6.11
N GLU A 91 18.66 22.75 -6.70
CA GLU A 91 19.96 23.00 -7.34
C GLU A 91 21.14 22.95 -6.34
N SER A 92 20.85 23.18 -5.06
CA SER A 92 21.85 23.12 -3.97
C SER A 92 22.06 21.70 -3.43
N ALA A 93 21.37 20.69 -3.98
CA ALA A 93 21.51 19.32 -3.50
C ALA A 93 22.92 18.76 -3.78
N PRO A 94 23.53 18.03 -2.83
CA PRO A 94 24.83 17.40 -3.03
C PRO A 94 24.84 16.43 -4.23
N ALA A 95 25.98 16.29 -4.91
CA ALA A 95 26.13 15.40 -6.06
C ALA A 95 25.69 13.95 -5.75
N ALA A 96 26.01 13.44 -4.57
CA ALA A 96 25.60 12.10 -4.13
C ALA A 96 24.06 11.94 -4.03
N VAL A 97 23.35 13.01 -3.65
CA VAL A 97 21.87 13.03 -3.60
C VAL A 97 21.33 13.01 -5.03
N LEU A 98 21.90 13.82 -5.93
CA LEU A 98 21.48 13.84 -7.35
C LEU A 98 21.75 12.51 -8.06
N ASP A 99 22.85 11.84 -7.76
CA ASP A 99 23.16 10.52 -8.33
C ASP A 99 22.20 9.45 -7.81
N ARG A 100 21.83 9.51 -6.54
CA ARG A 100 20.82 8.61 -5.99
C ARG A 100 19.42 8.91 -6.55
N TRP A 101 19.09 10.18 -6.75
CA TRP A 101 17.86 10.61 -7.40
C TRP A 101 17.71 10.00 -8.80
N ARG A 102 18.77 10.09 -9.65
CA ARG A 102 18.74 9.51 -11.00
C ARG A 102 18.41 8.02 -10.96
N ARG A 103 18.98 7.27 -9.99
CA ARG A 103 18.68 5.84 -9.81
C ARG A 103 17.24 5.61 -9.35
N VAL A 104 16.77 6.32 -8.33
CA VAL A 104 15.38 6.21 -7.85
C VAL A 104 14.41 6.51 -8.98
N ARG A 105 14.66 7.57 -9.76
CA ARG A 105 13.84 7.93 -10.90
C ARG A 105 13.79 6.81 -11.93
N SER A 106 14.94 6.38 -12.44
CA SER A 106 15.02 5.40 -13.54
C SER A 106 14.60 3.98 -13.13
N GLU A 107 14.90 3.55 -11.90
CA GLU A 107 14.66 2.18 -11.45
C GLU A 107 13.28 2.00 -10.83
N VAL A 108 12.70 3.06 -10.28
CA VAL A 108 11.41 2.99 -9.58
C VAL A 108 10.35 3.83 -10.27
N LEU A 109 10.51 5.16 -10.31
CA LEU A 109 9.42 6.05 -10.72
C LEU A 109 9.08 5.93 -12.20
N ASP A 110 10.08 5.88 -13.08
CA ASP A 110 9.87 5.74 -14.53
C ASP A 110 9.32 4.34 -14.90
N LYS A 111 9.66 3.30 -14.13
CA LYS A 111 9.19 1.91 -14.37
C LYS A 111 7.83 1.61 -13.77
N TRP A 112 7.56 2.11 -12.57
CA TRP A 112 6.40 1.73 -11.78
C TRP A 112 5.38 2.87 -11.62
N GLY A 113 5.74 4.06 -12.09
CA GLY A 113 4.93 5.28 -11.99
C GLY A 113 5.05 5.99 -10.65
N THR A 114 5.12 5.26 -9.56
CA THR A 114 5.30 5.75 -8.18
C THR A 114 6.12 4.76 -7.35
N THR A 115 6.41 5.11 -6.10
CA THR A 115 7.02 4.17 -5.15
C THR A 115 6.05 3.07 -4.69
N GLY A 116 4.75 3.21 -4.95
CA GLY A 116 3.70 2.24 -4.59
C GLY A 116 3.24 2.28 -3.14
N VAL A 117 3.92 2.99 -2.24
CA VAL A 117 3.60 2.99 -0.80
C VAL A 117 2.22 3.57 -0.54
N MET A 118 1.93 4.75 -1.08
CA MET A 118 0.61 5.39 -0.91
C MET A 118 -0.50 4.62 -1.63
N GLN A 119 -0.18 3.97 -2.75
CA GLN A 119 -1.12 3.09 -3.46
C GLN A 119 -1.47 1.87 -2.61
N ALA A 120 -0.48 1.24 -1.97
CA ALA A 120 -0.71 0.10 -1.08
C ALA A 120 -1.56 0.51 0.14
N LEU A 121 -1.28 1.67 0.74
CA LEU A 121 -2.06 2.20 1.85
C LEU A 121 -3.52 2.49 1.43
N SER A 122 -3.71 3.18 0.30
CA SER A 122 -5.02 3.49 -0.25
C SER A 122 -5.82 2.21 -0.57
N ALA A 123 -5.17 1.23 -1.20
CA ALA A 123 -5.79 -0.06 -1.49
C ALA A 123 -6.19 -0.82 -0.21
N ALA A 124 -5.34 -0.81 0.83
CA ALA A 124 -5.63 -1.43 2.11
C ALA A 124 -6.83 -0.79 2.81
N VAL A 125 -6.90 0.55 2.83
CA VAL A 125 -8.05 1.29 3.38
C VAL A 125 -9.32 0.98 2.59
N SER A 126 -9.23 0.89 1.27
CA SER A 126 -10.37 0.62 0.39
C SER A 126 -10.92 -0.81 0.48
N MET A 127 -10.17 -1.75 1.07
CA MET A 127 -10.65 -3.14 1.31
C MET A 127 -11.85 -3.22 2.25
N ARG A 128 -12.06 -2.21 3.06
CA ARG A 128 -13.21 -2.07 3.95
C ARG A 128 -13.89 -0.73 3.68
N ARG A 129 -15.22 -0.72 3.73
CA ARG A 129 -15.95 0.55 3.66
C ARG A 129 -15.58 1.39 4.88
N PRO A 130 -15.09 2.62 4.69
CA PRO A 130 -14.76 3.49 5.80
C PRO A 130 -16.03 3.81 6.59
N VAL A 131 -15.91 3.88 7.91
CA VAL A 131 -16.96 4.40 8.78
C VAL A 131 -16.67 5.88 8.96
N PHE A 132 -17.58 6.71 8.48
CA PHE A 132 -17.49 8.16 8.68
C PHE A 132 -18.05 8.50 10.05
N VAL A 133 -17.23 9.15 10.88
CA VAL A 133 -17.65 9.67 12.19
C VAL A 133 -17.66 11.19 12.07
N CYS A 134 -18.86 11.76 12.16
CA CYS A 134 -19.03 13.21 12.16
C CYS A 134 -19.38 13.67 13.57
N PRO A 135 -18.61 14.57 14.19
CA PRO A 135 -19.00 15.17 15.45
C PRO A 135 -20.26 16.03 15.24
N VAL A 136 -21.25 15.84 16.08
CA VAL A 136 -22.51 16.61 16.06
C VAL A 136 -22.73 17.25 17.43
N ILE A 137 -23.30 18.44 17.44
CA ILE A 137 -23.65 19.15 18.67
C ILE A 137 -24.92 18.54 19.30
N ASP A 138 -25.84 18.11 18.44
CA ASP A 138 -27.11 17.57 18.85
C ASP A 138 -27.50 16.33 17.99
N PHE A 139 -27.88 15.24 18.66
CA PHE A 139 -28.26 13.99 18.01
C PHE A 139 -29.62 14.02 17.32
N VAL A 140 -30.48 15.00 17.64
CA VAL A 140 -31.82 15.11 17.05
C VAL A 140 -31.75 15.87 15.74
N SER A 141 -31.04 16.99 15.72
CA SER A 141 -30.91 17.86 14.54
C SER A 141 -29.73 17.51 13.65
N PHE A 142 -28.79 16.68 14.11
CA PHE A 142 -27.53 16.35 13.44
C PHE A 142 -26.73 17.59 12.99
N GLN A 143 -26.85 18.71 13.70
CA GLN A 143 -26.09 19.92 13.41
C GLN A 143 -24.61 19.68 13.71
N GLY A 144 -23.74 19.80 12.67
CA GLY A 144 -22.29 19.73 12.78
C GLY A 144 -21.70 21.04 13.33
N PHE A 145 -20.46 20.96 13.79
CA PHE A 145 -19.68 22.16 14.09
C PHE A 145 -19.46 22.94 12.78
N ARG A 146 -19.85 24.23 12.78
CA ARG A 146 -19.42 25.15 11.72
C ARG A 146 -17.96 25.53 12.03
N THR A 147 -17.02 25.14 11.17
CA THR A 147 -15.65 25.64 11.16
C THR A 147 -15.60 27.02 10.54
#